data_4a357b5fba56b6eb90d5b740d52062ad
#
_entry.id   4a357b5fba56b6eb90d5b740d52062ad
#
_cell.length_a   1.000
_cell.length_b   1.000
_cell.length_c   1.000
_cell.angle_alpha   90.00
_cell.angle_beta   90.00
_cell.angle_gamma   90.00
#
_symmetry.space_group_name_H-M   'P 1'
#
loop_
_entity.id
_entity.type
_entity.pdbx_description
1 polymer ?
#
loop_
_entity_poly.entity_id
_entity_poly.type
_entity_poly.pdbx_seq_one_letter_code
_entity_poly.pdbx_strand_id
1 'polypeptide(L)'
;MTRPADPSPDRRVAVEIAVQDAASARTARASGADRVELCSALAATGGVTPSIGLVEAVVAVGLPVHVLIRPRPGGFVHDADERAVMLRDVRAALAAGAAGVVSGGLTADGRVDQDLLARLVDATGDAAFTFHRAIDAVDDRLAALDALLAAGVGRVLTSGGAVRAGDGVAALADLVARADGRLEIQAGGGVTVEAIPALVRAGVDAIHLSARRRMVAARVGPGGGEAAHDVADGEVVAAAVAAAREAGGRVRRGALPNGEGTDPRDTVG
;
A
#
# COMPACT_ATOMS: atom_id res chain seq x y z
N MET A 1 16.47 0.11 26.41
CA MET A 1 15.05 -0.20 26.68
C MET A 1 14.22 0.93 26.11
N THR A 2 13.83 0.82 24.84
CA THR A 2 12.94 1.77 24.18
C THR A 2 11.51 1.39 24.56
N ARG A 3 10.79 2.33 25.16
CA ARG A 3 9.39 2.26 25.53
C ARG A 3 8.58 1.96 24.27
N PRO A 4 7.63 0.98 24.26
CA PRO A 4 6.73 0.79 23.14
C PRO A 4 5.99 2.10 22.91
N ALA A 5 5.90 2.51 21.64
CA ALA A 5 5.15 3.69 21.27
C ALA A 5 3.67 3.45 21.62
N ASP A 6 3.15 4.29 22.50
CA ASP A 6 1.72 4.34 22.83
C ASP A 6 0.96 4.55 21.52
N PRO A 7 -0.05 3.73 21.16
CA PRO A 7 -0.80 3.93 19.94
C PRO A 7 -1.47 5.30 20.01
N SER A 8 -0.95 6.24 19.22
CA SER A 8 -1.49 7.60 19.15
C SER A 8 -2.99 7.54 18.90
N PRO A 9 -3.82 8.16 19.75
CA PRO A 9 -5.28 8.10 19.64
C PRO A 9 -5.83 8.72 18.34
N ASP A 10 -4.94 9.28 17.51
CA ASP A 10 -5.25 10.01 16.27
C ASP A 10 -4.82 9.31 14.98
N ARG A 11 -4.54 7.99 15.02
CA ARG A 11 -4.09 7.27 13.82
C ARG A 11 -5.21 7.16 12.79
N ARG A 12 -5.18 8.03 11.79
CA ARG A 12 -6.08 8.02 10.64
C ARG A 12 -5.63 6.93 9.66
N VAL A 13 -6.57 6.09 9.20
CA VAL A 13 -6.31 5.12 8.13
C VAL A 13 -6.09 5.87 6.82
N ALA A 14 -4.91 5.71 6.21
CA ALA A 14 -4.57 6.37 4.95
C ALA A 14 -5.24 5.69 3.76
N VAL A 15 -5.58 6.47 2.72
CA VAL A 15 -6.11 5.94 1.45
C VAL A 15 -5.12 6.24 0.34
N GLU A 16 -4.60 5.18 -0.27
CA GLU A 16 -3.68 5.22 -1.41
C GLU A 16 -4.39 4.73 -2.67
N ILE A 17 -4.24 5.48 -3.76
CA ILE A 17 -4.85 5.14 -5.05
C ILE A 17 -3.76 4.75 -6.04
N ALA A 18 -3.90 3.56 -6.67
CA ALA A 18 -3.07 3.16 -7.79
C ALA A 18 -3.43 3.95 -9.04
N VAL A 19 -2.46 4.64 -9.63
CA VAL A 19 -2.65 5.51 -10.80
C VAL A 19 -1.64 5.19 -11.90
N GLN A 20 -1.99 5.51 -13.15
CA GLN A 20 -1.16 5.28 -14.31
C GLN A 20 -0.88 6.56 -15.13
N ASP A 21 -1.41 7.69 -14.69
CA ASP A 21 -1.28 8.98 -15.38
C ASP A 21 -1.52 10.15 -14.43
N ALA A 22 -1.09 11.35 -14.85
CA ALA A 22 -1.21 12.56 -14.04
C ALA A 22 -2.67 13.06 -13.91
N ALA A 23 -3.58 12.72 -14.83
CA ALA A 23 -4.99 13.08 -14.71
C ALA A 23 -5.66 12.28 -13.61
N SER A 24 -5.38 10.95 -13.54
CA SER A 24 -5.81 10.08 -12.46
C SER A 24 -5.25 10.53 -11.09
N ALA A 25 -3.99 10.96 -11.03
CA ALA A 25 -3.42 11.50 -9.80
C ALA A 25 -4.11 12.81 -9.37
N ARG A 26 -4.45 13.71 -10.31
CA ARG A 26 -5.26 14.91 -10.00
C ARG A 26 -6.64 14.55 -9.48
N THR A 27 -7.30 13.56 -10.08
CA THR A 27 -8.60 13.04 -9.61
C THR A 27 -8.48 12.49 -8.20
N ALA A 28 -7.48 11.66 -7.91
CA ALA A 28 -7.22 11.11 -6.58
C ALA A 28 -7.02 12.23 -5.53
N ARG A 29 -6.21 13.25 -5.87
CA ARG A 29 -5.99 14.42 -5.01
C ARG A 29 -7.28 15.19 -4.73
N ALA A 30 -8.05 15.52 -5.76
CA ALA A 30 -9.29 16.27 -5.64
C ALA A 30 -10.35 15.53 -4.82
N SER A 31 -10.33 14.19 -4.85
CA SER A 31 -11.24 13.32 -4.11
C SER A 31 -10.75 12.93 -2.70
N GLY A 32 -9.62 13.50 -2.25
CA GLY A 32 -9.15 13.43 -0.87
C GLY A 32 -8.29 12.21 -0.52
N ALA A 33 -7.70 11.52 -1.51
CA ALA A 33 -6.68 10.51 -1.28
C ALA A 33 -5.47 11.10 -0.56
N ASP A 34 -4.78 10.29 0.24
CA ASP A 34 -3.63 10.73 1.03
C ASP A 34 -2.32 10.62 0.25
N ARG A 35 -2.22 9.64 -0.67
CA ARG A 35 -1.06 9.37 -1.52
C ARG A 35 -1.46 8.56 -2.76
N VAL A 36 -0.56 8.40 -3.69
CA VAL A 36 -0.77 7.55 -4.87
C VAL A 36 0.39 6.55 -5.02
N GLU A 37 0.07 5.35 -5.49
CA GLU A 37 1.05 4.45 -6.08
C GLU A 37 1.02 4.63 -7.59
N LEU A 38 2.17 4.96 -8.17
CA LEU A 38 2.32 5.13 -9.60
C LEU A 38 2.92 3.90 -10.25
N CYS A 39 2.21 3.35 -11.23
CA CYS A 39 2.67 2.22 -12.04
C CYS A 39 2.27 2.39 -13.51
N SER A 40 2.76 1.51 -14.37
CA SER A 40 2.30 1.37 -15.75
C SER A 40 1.65 0.00 -15.96
N ALA A 41 0.76 -0.13 -16.93
CA ALA A 41 0.14 -1.38 -17.37
C ALA A 41 -0.57 -2.17 -16.25
N LEU A 42 -1.20 -1.48 -15.29
CA LEU A 42 -1.80 -2.07 -14.08
C LEU A 42 -2.82 -3.17 -14.40
N ALA A 43 -3.76 -2.90 -15.31
CA ALA A 43 -4.81 -3.84 -15.65
C ALA A 43 -4.29 -5.10 -16.36
N ALA A 44 -3.27 -4.95 -17.20
CA ALA A 44 -2.72 -6.04 -18.02
C ALA A 44 -1.71 -6.91 -17.26
N THR A 45 -0.96 -6.32 -16.32
CA THR A 45 0.23 -6.97 -15.74
C THR A 45 0.26 -7.00 -14.21
N GLY A 46 -0.68 -6.33 -13.57
CA GLY A 46 -0.62 -6.03 -12.14
C GLY A 46 0.35 -4.90 -11.77
N GLY A 47 0.81 -4.15 -12.79
CA GLY A 47 1.73 -3.02 -12.66
C GLY A 47 3.18 -3.38 -12.92
N VAL A 48 3.88 -2.47 -13.61
CA VAL A 48 5.33 -2.47 -13.82
C VAL A 48 5.86 -1.04 -13.60
N THR A 49 7.18 -0.88 -13.53
CA THR A 49 7.85 0.42 -13.38
C THR A 49 7.40 1.41 -14.46
N PRO A 50 6.95 2.62 -14.08
CA PRO A 50 6.58 3.67 -15.02
C PRO A 50 7.82 4.36 -15.61
N SER A 51 7.65 5.08 -16.73
CA SER A 51 8.73 5.92 -17.26
C SER A 51 9.03 7.10 -16.32
N ILE A 52 10.26 7.60 -16.32
CA ILE A 52 10.67 8.74 -15.48
C ILE A 52 9.87 10.01 -15.83
N GLY A 53 9.58 10.26 -17.12
CA GLY A 53 8.72 11.39 -17.50
C GLY A 53 7.31 11.30 -16.91
N LEU A 54 6.79 10.09 -16.73
CA LEU A 54 5.52 9.90 -16.05
C LEU A 54 5.63 10.14 -14.53
N VAL A 55 6.74 9.71 -13.90
CA VAL A 55 7.02 10.01 -12.48
C VAL A 55 7.04 11.51 -12.24
N GLU A 56 7.82 12.28 -13.03
CA GLU A 56 7.90 13.73 -12.93
C GLU A 56 6.53 14.41 -13.10
N ALA A 57 5.75 13.97 -14.09
CA ALA A 57 4.41 14.53 -14.34
C ALA A 57 3.43 14.27 -13.18
N VAL A 58 3.53 13.11 -12.50
CA VAL A 58 2.66 12.77 -11.36
C VAL A 58 3.15 13.44 -10.08
N VAL A 59 4.46 13.52 -9.84
CA VAL A 59 5.04 14.28 -8.71
C VAL A 59 4.60 15.75 -8.75
N ALA A 60 4.58 16.36 -9.93
CA ALA A 60 4.11 17.74 -10.11
C ALA A 60 2.64 17.96 -9.70
N VAL A 61 1.84 16.93 -9.53
CA VAL A 61 0.46 17.04 -9.03
C VAL A 61 0.42 17.46 -7.56
N GLY A 62 1.47 17.12 -6.77
CA GLY A 62 1.61 17.55 -5.37
C GLY A 62 0.89 16.66 -4.35
N LEU A 63 0.71 15.37 -4.66
CA LEU A 63 0.47 14.30 -3.69
C LEU A 63 1.78 13.55 -3.44
N PRO A 64 1.98 12.91 -2.28
CA PRO A 64 3.03 11.92 -2.10
C PRO A 64 2.89 10.80 -3.14
N VAL A 65 3.95 10.55 -3.91
CA VAL A 65 3.97 9.51 -4.97
C VAL A 65 4.90 8.39 -4.54
N HIS A 66 4.37 7.17 -4.45
CA HIS A 66 5.14 5.95 -4.30
C HIS A 66 5.23 5.25 -5.65
N VAL A 67 6.45 5.04 -6.15
CA VAL A 67 6.65 4.49 -7.49
C VAL A 67 6.84 2.98 -7.42
N LEU A 68 6.03 2.24 -8.17
CA LEU A 68 6.23 0.80 -8.31
C LEU A 68 7.52 0.50 -9.08
N ILE A 69 8.42 -0.24 -8.46
CA ILE A 69 9.66 -0.73 -9.07
C ILE A 69 9.52 -2.24 -9.29
N ARG A 70 9.15 -2.61 -10.50
CA ARG A 70 8.94 -3.98 -10.95
C ARG A 70 9.27 -4.06 -12.43
N PRO A 71 10.40 -4.71 -12.81
CA PRO A 71 10.95 -4.62 -14.18
C PRO A 71 10.08 -5.32 -15.23
N ARG A 72 9.29 -6.32 -14.83
CA ARG A 72 8.43 -7.09 -15.72
C ARG A 72 7.21 -7.68 -14.99
N PRO A 73 6.17 -8.11 -15.71
CA PRO A 73 5.10 -8.94 -15.16
C PRO A 73 5.58 -10.36 -14.79
N GLY A 74 4.70 -11.15 -14.20
CA GLY A 74 4.98 -12.52 -13.74
C GLY A 74 5.44 -12.59 -12.29
N GLY A 75 6.22 -13.62 -11.95
CA GLY A 75 6.67 -13.87 -10.59
C GLY A 75 7.68 -12.86 -10.06
N PHE A 76 8.08 -13.04 -8.80
CA PHE A 76 8.90 -12.10 -8.05
C PHE A 76 10.34 -12.59 -7.80
N VAL A 77 10.76 -13.66 -8.50
CA VAL A 77 12.16 -14.10 -8.52
C VAL A 77 12.87 -13.35 -9.63
N HIS A 78 13.87 -12.56 -9.28
CA HIS A 78 14.58 -11.65 -10.20
C HIS A 78 16.02 -12.10 -10.42
N ASP A 79 16.47 -12.09 -11.66
CA ASP A 79 17.87 -12.36 -12.01
C ASP A 79 18.80 -11.16 -11.72
N ALA A 80 20.07 -11.30 -11.98
CA ALA A 80 21.09 -10.28 -11.68
C ALA A 80 20.86 -8.98 -12.47
N ASP A 81 20.46 -9.09 -13.74
CA ASP A 81 20.22 -7.93 -14.61
C ASP A 81 18.94 -7.19 -14.19
N GLU A 82 17.87 -7.93 -13.87
CA GLU A 82 16.64 -7.37 -13.35
C GLU A 82 16.85 -6.64 -12.01
N ARG A 83 17.62 -7.23 -11.07
CA ARG A 83 18.01 -6.58 -9.81
C ARG A 83 18.81 -5.30 -10.05
N ALA A 84 19.72 -5.30 -11.01
CA ALA A 84 20.48 -4.11 -11.37
C ALA A 84 19.61 -3.01 -11.97
N VAL A 85 18.59 -3.35 -12.78
CA VAL A 85 17.59 -2.42 -13.30
C VAL A 85 16.77 -1.86 -12.14
N MET A 86 16.22 -2.70 -11.25
CA MET A 86 15.42 -2.27 -10.10
C MET A 86 16.15 -1.23 -9.24
N LEU A 87 17.43 -1.44 -8.93
CA LEU A 87 18.23 -0.50 -8.13
C LEU A 87 18.49 0.84 -8.84
N ARG A 88 18.59 0.84 -10.17
CA ARG A 88 18.69 2.08 -10.94
C ARG A 88 17.37 2.82 -10.96
N ASP A 89 16.25 2.10 -11.15
CA ASP A 89 14.90 2.66 -11.15
C ASP A 89 14.53 3.28 -9.81
N VAL A 90 14.91 2.64 -8.66
CA VAL A 90 14.74 3.24 -7.33
C VAL A 90 15.41 4.62 -7.28
N ARG A 91 16.68 4.71 -7.64
CA ARG A 91 17.43 5.97 -7.60
C ARG A 91 16.85 7.02 -8.55
N ALA A 92 16.46 6.60 -9.75
CA ALA A 92 15.88 7.49 -10.75
C ALA A 92 14.51 8.03 -10.30
N ALA A 93 13.65 7.19 -9.73
CA ALA A 93 12.36 7.60 -9.22
C ALA A 93 12.48 8.60 -8.07
N LEU A 94 13.39 8.36 -7.12
CA LEU A 94 13.64 9.28 -6.00
C LEU A 94 14.25 10.60 -6.49
N ALA A 95 15.19 10.56 -7.43
CA ALA A 95 15.76 11.76 -8.04
C ALA A 95 14.70 12.59 -8.81
N ALA A 96 13.66 11.94 -9.35
CA ALA A 96 12.51 12.59 -9.98
C ALA A 96 11.47 13.13 -8.97
N GLY A 97 11.74 13.03 -7.65
CA GLY A 97 10.91 13.59 -6.58
C GLY A 97 9.86 12.65 -6.00
N ALA A 98 9.95 11.34 -6.26
CA ALA A 98 9.07 10.38 -5.59
C ALA A 98 9.26 10.42 -4.06
N ALA A 99 8.16 10.34 -3.31
CA ALA A 99 8.17 10.27 -1.85
C ALA A 99 8.58 8.90 -1.32
N GLY A 100 8.55 7.89 -2.17
CA GLY A 100 8.95 6.53 -1.85
C GLY A 100 8.84 5.58 -3.03
N VAL A 101 9.16 4.33 -2.78
CA VAL A 101 9.08 3.26 -3.77
C VAL A 101 8.33 2.05 -3.22
N VAL A 102 7.74 1.28 -4.12
CA VAL A 102 7.04 0.03 -3.86
C VAL A 102 7.76 -1.06 -4.62
N SER A 103 8.36 -2.03 -3.94
CA SER A 103 9.17 -3.08 -4.58
C SER A 103 9.26 -4.33 -3.70
N GLY A 104 9.95 -5.32 -4.16
CA GLY A 104 10.24 -6.55 -3.42
C GLY A 104 10.67 -7.68 -4.33
N GLY A 105 11.09 -8.78 -3.74
CA GLY A 105 11.49 -9.98 -4.46
C GLY A 105 11.43 -11.21 -3.58
N LEU A 106 11.35 -12.35 -4.24
CA LEU A 106 11.35 -13.66 -3.60
C LEU A 106 12.52 -14.50 -4.11
N THR A 107 12.97 -15.42 -3.29
CA THR A 107 13.86 -16.52 -3.67
C THR A 107 13.10 -17.60 -4.44
N ALA A 108 13.81 -18.47 -5.13
CA ALA A 108 13.20 -19.56 -5.91
C ALA A 108 12.41 -20.57 -5.04
N ASP A 109 12.73 -20.65 -3.75
CA ASP A 109 12.02 -21.45 -2.75
C ASP A 109 10.89 -20.69 -2.03
N GLY A 110 10.46 -19.54 -2.59
CA GLY A 110 9.25 -18.83 -2.18
C GLY A 110 9.37 -18.01 -0.88
N ARG A 111 10.60 -17.67 -0.45
CA ARG A 111 10.85 -16.80 0.71
C ARG A 111 11.19 -15.39 0.27
N VAL A 112 11.12 -14.43 1.19
CA VAL A 112 11.62 -13.06 0.94
C VAL A 112 13.12 -13.13 0.60
N ASP A 113 13.50 -12.53 -0.54
CA ASP A 113 14.89 -12.38 -0.93
C ASP A 113 15.55 -11.29 -0.09
N GLN A 114 16.17 -11.68 1.00
CA GLN A 114 16.74 -10.75 1.98
C GLN A 114 17.93 -9.95 1.42
N ASP A 115 18.73 -10.53 0.50
CA ASP A 115 19.83 -9.79 -0.16
C ASP A 115 19.28 -8.67 -1.06
N LEU A 116 18.30 -8.98 -1.91
CA LEU A 116 17.66 -7.97 -2.73
C LEU A 116 16.94 -6.93 -1.87
N LEU A 117 16.23 -7.35 -0.81
CA LEU A 117 15.53 -6.48 0.11
C LEU A 117 16.47 -5.47 0.77
N ALA A 118 17.59 -5.93 1.32
CA ALA A 118 18.58 -5.06 1.96
C ALA A 118 19.12 -4.01 0.98
N ARG A 119 19.42 -4.41 -0.24
CA ARG A 119 19.89 -3.50 -1.31
C ARG A 119 18.84 -2.49 -1.76
N LEU A 120 17.56 -2.89 -1.81
CA LEU A 120 16.45 -1.99 -2.16
C LEU A 120 16.22 -0.96 -1.04
N VAL A 121 16.22 -1.40 0.22
CA VAL A 121 16.09 -0.51 1.40
C VAL A 121 17.25 0.48 1.45
N ASP A 122 18.49 0.01 1.28
CA ASP A 122 19.69 0.88 1.21
C ASP A 122 19.59 1.90 0.07
N ALA A 123 19.19 1.47 -1.13
CA ALA A 123 19.03 2.38 -2.27
C ALA A 123 17.90 3.41 -2.08
N THR A 124 16.91 3.09 -1.24
CA THR A 124 15.79 3.99 -0.92
C THR A 124 16.19 5.06 0.10
N GLY A 125 17.14 4.76 1.00
CA GLY A 125 17.59 5.68 2.03
C GLY A 125 16.46 6.10 2.97
N ASP A 126 16.34 7.41 3.23
CA ASP A 126 15.33 7.97 4.15
C ASP A 126 13.90 8.06 3.54
N ALA A 127 13.74 7.77 2.23
CA ALA A 127 12.44 7.77 1.59
C ALA A 127 11.59 6.55 2.01
N ALA A 128 10.28 6.60 1.76
CA ALA A 128 9.39 5.51 2.14
C ALA A 128 9.63 4.26 1.27
N PHE A 129 9.84 3.10 1.92
CA PHE A 129 9.88 1.81 1.24
C PHE A 129 8.66 0.97 1.61
N THR A 130 7.95 0.48 0.59
CA THR A 130 6.83 -0.45 0.74
C THR A 130 7.18 -1.80 0.09
N PHE A 131 7.12 -2.89 0.86
CA PHE A 131 7.20 -4.22 0.28
C PHE A 131 5.85 -4.57 -0.35
N HIS A 132 5.86 -4.89 -1.63
CA HIS A 132 4.63 -5.12 -2.40
C HIS A 132 4.02 -6.51 -2.19
N ARG A 133 2.99 -6.84 -2.96
CA ARG A 133 2.21 -8.07 -2.88
C ARG A 133 2.97 -9.38 -3.12
N ALA A 134 4.30 -9.38 -3.29
CA ALA A 134 5.09 -10.60 -3.26
C ALA A 134 4.91 -11.37 -1.95
N ILE A 135 4.60 -10.69 -0.84
CA ILE A 135 4.26 -11.34 0.44
C ILE A 135 3.01 -12.23 0.34
N ASP A 136 2.10 -11.96 -0.58
CA ASP A 136 0.90 -12.79 -0.78
C ASP A 136 1.21 -14.13 -1.47
N ALA A 137 2.41 -14.27 -2.06
CA ALA A 137 2.88 -15.46 -2.76
C ALA A 137 3.78 -16.38 -1.90
N VAL A 138 4.05 -16.00 -0.65
CA VAL A 138 4.83 -16.86 0.27
C VAL A 138 3.90 -17.80 1.05
N ASP A 139 4.43 -18.96 1.45
CA ASP A 139 3.67 -19.93 2.27
C ASP A 139 3.47 -19.43 3.71
N ASP A 140 4.52 -18.89 4.33
CA ASP A 140 4.50 -18.35 5.70
C ASP A 140 4.64 -16.82 5.70
N ARG A 141 3.50 -16.13 5.72
CA ARG A 141 3.43 -14.67 5.73
C ARG A 141 3.89 -14.03 7.03
N LEU A 142 3.75 -14.76 8.17
CA LEU A 142 4.23 -14.23 9.45
C LEU A 142 5.75 -14.26 9.52
N ALA A 143 6.39 -15.34 9.07
CA ALA A 143 7.84 -15.40 8.93
C ALA A 143 8.37 -14.38 7.91
N ALA A 144 7.65 -14.16 6.81
CA ALA A 144 7.98 -13.10 5.85
C ALA A 144 7.89 -11.71 6.49
N LEU A 145 6.84 -11.43 7.26
CA LEU A 145 6.70 -10.17 7.99
C LEU A 145 7.84 -9.94 8.98
N ASP A 146 8.28 -10.98 9.69
CA ASP A 146 9.44 -10.90 10.59
C ASP A 146 10.71 -10.52 9.84
N ALA A 147 10.93 -11.07 8.65
CA ALA A 147 12.05 -10.71 7.80
C ALA A 147 11.99 -9.24 7.35
N LEU A 148 10.78 -8.72 7.01
CA LEU A 148 10.58 -7.31 6.66
C LEU A 148 10.86 -6.39 7.86
N LEU A 149 10.38 -6.75 9.05
CA LEU A 149 10.64 -6.02 10.29
C LEU A 149 12.13 -5.96 10.62
N ALA A 150 12.84 -7.08 10.47
CA ALA A 150 14.29 -7.15 10.71
C ALA A 150 15.09 -6.29 9.72
N ALA A 151 14.60 -6.13 8.48
CA ALA A 151 15.20 -5.29 7.45
C ALA A 151 14.84 -3.80 7.58
N GLY A 152 14.01 -3.40 8.56
CA GLY A 152 13.59 -2.02 8.76
C GLY A 152 12.58 -1.51 7.72
N VAL A 153 11.83 -2.40 7.09
CA VAL A 153 10.76 -2.03 6.14
C VAL A 153 9.66 -1.27 6.87
N GLY A 154 9.28 -0.09 6.36
CA GLY A 154 8.27 0.77 6.98
C GLY A 154 6.83 0.36 6.67
N ARG A 155 6.58 -0.33 5.54
CA ARG A 155 5.23 -0.69 5.08
C ARG A 155 5.22 -1.98 4.27
N VAL A 156 4.12 -2.74 4.37
CA VAL A 156 3.83 -3.88 3.50
C VAL A 156 2.43 -3.76 2.89
N LEU A 157 2.35 -3.96 1.57
CA LEU A 157 1.09 -4.04 0.83
C LEU A 157 0.70 -5.50 0.66
N THR A 158 -0.46 -5.90 1.18
CA THR A 158 -0.90 -7.29 1.20
C THR A 158 -2.42 -7.44 1.15
N SER A 159 -2.89 -8.55 0.64
CA SER A 159 -4.30 -9.00 0.75
C SER A 159 -4.51 -10.04 1.86
N GLY A 160 -3.48 -10.31 2.69
CA GLY A 160 -3.49 -11.44 3.60
C GLY A 160 -3.35 -12.81 2.90
N GLY A 161 -2.84 -12.81 1.65
CA GLY A 161 -2.71 -14.00 0.80
C GLY A 161 -4.01 -14.44 0.10
N ALA A 162 -5.10 -13.70 0.26
CA ALA A 162 -6.35 -13.96 -0.45
C ALA A 162 -6.35 -13.31 -1.85
N VAL A 163 -7.26 -13.74 -2.72
CA VAL A 163 -7.46 -13.11 -4.04
C VAL A 163 -7.86 -11.66 -3.88
N ARG A 164 -8.74 -11.37 -2.92
CA ARG A 164 -9.17 -10.02 -2.55
C ARG A 164 -8.91 -9.77 -1.08
N ALA A 165 -8.46 -8.58 -0.72
CA ALA A 165 -8.19 -8.20 0.67
C ALA A 165 -9.43 -8.36 1.59
N GLY A 166 -10.65 -8.13 1.06
CA GLY A 166 -11.89 -8.35 1.79
C GLY A 166 -12.11 -9.81 2.22
N ASP A 167 -11.52 -10.78 1.52
CA ASP A 167 -11.59 -12.21 1.85
C ASP A 167 -10.45 -12.59 2.82
N GLY A 168 -9.41 -11.75 2.95
CA GLY A 168 -8.23 -11.96 3.78
C GLY A 168 -8.25 -11.26 5.14
N VAL A 169 -9.40 -10.75 5.60
CA VAL A 169 -9.52 -9.90 6.80
C VAL A 169 -8.92 -10.54 8.05
N ALA A 170 -9.12 -11.84 8.27
CA ALA A 170 -8.57 -12.55 9.42
C ALA A 170 -7.02 -12.60 9.38
N ALA A 171 -6.45 -12.98 8.23
CA ALA A 171 -5.00 -13.00 8.04
C ALA A 171 -4.37 -11.59 8.14
N LEU A 172 -5.08 -10.56 7.67
CA LEU A 172 -4.65 -9.17 7.84
C LEU A 172 -4.63 -8.77 9.32
N ALA A 173 -5.61 -9.19 10.11
CA ALA A 173 -5.63 -8.96 11.57
C ALA A 173 -4.44 -9.64 12.27
N ASP A 174 -4.08 -10.87 11.87
CA ASP A 174 -2.91 -11.58 12.39
C ASP A 174 -1.60 -10.82 12.06
N LEU A 175 -1.49 -10.32 10.82
CA LEU A 175 -0.33 -9.51 10.40
C LEU A 175 -0.26 -8.17 11.19
N VAL A 176 -1.38 -7.50 11.41
CA VAL A 176 -1.46 -6.29 12.24
C VAL A 176 -1.00 -6.58 13.66
N ALA A 177 -1.52 -7.64 14.28
CA ALA A 177 -1.12 -8.05 15.62
C ALA A 177 0.39 -8.37 15.69
N ARG A 178 0.95 -9.05 14.68
CA ARG A 178 2.39 -9.39 14.61
C ARG A 178 3.26 -8.17 14.39
N ALA A 179 2.81 -7.23 13.55
CA ALA A 179 3.52 -5.98 13.27
C ALA A 179 3.64 -5.12 14.53
N ASP A 180 2.63 -5.12 15.39
CA ASP A 180 2.59 -4.37 16.65
C ASP A 180 3.00 -2.89 16.49
N GLY A 181 2.48 -2.23 15.45
CA GLY A 181 2.77 -0.83 15.11
C GLY A 181 4.19 -0.53 14.62
N ARG A 182 5.07 -1.55 14.48
CA ARG A 182 6.46 -1.38 14.01
C ARG A 182 6.58 -1.28 12.49
N LEU A 183 5.55 -1.71 11.76
CA LEU A 183 5.46 -1.70 10.32
C LEU A 183 4.00 -1.44 9.93
N GLU A 184 3.75 -0.57 8.96
CA GLU A 184 2.42 -0.23 8.46
C GLU A 184 1.86 -1.40 7.62
N ILE A 185 0.71 -1.95 8.01
CA ILE A 185 -0.03 -2.94 7.21
C ILE A 185 -1.01 -2.21 6.29
N GLN A 186 -0.73 -2.23 5.00
CA GLN A 186 -1.57 -1.64 3.97
C GLN A 186 -2.38 -2.74 3.27
N ALA A 187 -3.70 -2.71 3.44
CA ALA A 187 -4.58 -3.66 2.77
C ALA A 187 -4.78 -3.30 1.30
N GLY A 188 -4.46 -4.22 0.39
CA GLY A 188 -4.65 -4.04 -1.04
C GLY A 188 -4.81 -5.35 -1.81
N GLY A 189 -5.30 -5.23 -3.05
CA GLY A 189 -5.68 -6.35 -3.90
C GLY A 189 -7.19 -6.52 -3.93
N GLY A 190 -7.83 -5.96 -4.97
CA GLY A 190 -9.28 -6.06 -5.19
C GLY A 190 -10.12 -5.49 -4.06
N VAL A 191 -9.63 -4.46 -3.37
CA VAL A 191 -10.39 -3.75 -2.34
C VAL A 191 -11.58 -3.06 -2.98
N THR A 192 -12.77 -3.28 -2.42
CA THR A 192 -14.02 -2.55 -2.74
C THR A 192 -14.37 -1.61 -1.59
N VAL A 193 -15.19 -0.59 -1.88
CA VAL A 193 -15.64 0.38 -0.86
C VAL A 193 -16.34 -0.33 0.29
N GLU A 194 -17.14 -1.35 0.00
CA GLU A 194 -17.91 -2.13 0.98
C GLU A 194 -17.00 -2.95 1.92
N ALA A 195 -15.82 -3.35 1.46
CA ALA A 195 -14.85 -4.11 2.27
C ALA A 195 -14.08 -3.21 3.27
N ILE A 196 -13.94 -1.91 2.99
CA ILE A 196 -13.13 -0.98 3.78
C ILE A 196 -13.48 -1.01 5.27
N PRO A 197 -14.75 -0.96 5.71
CA PRO A 197 -15.06 -0.98 7.13
C PRO A 197 -14.57 -2.25 7.87
N ALA A 198 -14.56 -3.41 7.19
CA ALA A 198 -14.05 -4.66 7.78
C ALA A 198 -12.53 -4.64 7.89
N LEU A 199 -11.83 -4.14 6.86
CA LEU A 199 -10.38 -3.99 6.83
C LEU A 199 -9.90 -3.01 7.93
N VAL A 200 -10.58 -1.88 8.08
CA VAL A 200 -10.27 -0.90 9.14
C VAL A 200 -10.47 -1.49 10.53
N ARG A 201 -11.54 -2.27 10.75
CA ARG A 201 -11.76 -2.99 12.02
C ARG A 201 -10.70 -4.06 12.30
N ALA A 202 -10.11 -4.66 11.27
CA ALA A 202 -8.96 -5.56 11.42
C ALA A 202 -7.68 -4.84 11.89
N GLY A 203 -7.69 -3.50 11.91
CA GLY A 203 -6.58 -2.69 12.41
C GLY A 203 -5.56 -2.30 11.34
N VAL A 204 -5.87 -2.44 10.04
CA VAL A 204 -4.93 -2.02 8.99
C VAL A 204 -4.68 -0.51 9.04
N ASP A 205 -3.49 -0.10 8.64
CA ASP A 205 -3.02 1.28 8.71
C ASP A 205 -3.36 2.10 7.48
N ALA A 206 -3.52 1.40 6.35
CA ALA A 206 -3.86 2.01 5.08
C ALA A 206 -4.68 1.08 4.20
N ILE A 207 -5.43 1.70 3.29
CA ILE A 207 -6.21 1.05 2.24
C ILE A 207 -5.61 1.42 0.89
N HIS A 208 -5.36 0.42 0.06
CA HIS A 208 -4.88 0.57 -1.31
C HIS A 208 -5.89 0.02 -2.31
N LEU A 209 -6.29 0.84 -3.28
CA LEU A 209 -7.22 0.42 -4.33
C LEU A 209 -6.96 1.15 -5.65
N SER A 210 -7.38 0.54 -6.77
CA SER A 210 -7.24 1.16 -8.09
C SER A 210 -8.34 2.16 -8.44
N ALA A 211 -9.50 2.12 -7.76
CA ALA A 211 -10.63 3.05 -7.94
C ALA A 211 -10.85 3.45 -9.40
N ARG A 212 -10.90 2.47 -10.31
CA ARG A 212 -10.77 2.70 -11.74
C ARG A 212 -12.09 2.65 -12.49
N ARG A 213 -12.18 3.46 -13.53
CA ARG A 213 -13.22 3.46 -14.54
C ARG A 213 -12.62 3.21 -15.93
N ARG A 214 -13.24 2.33 -16.72
CA ARG A 214 -12.79 2.00 -18.07
C ARG A 214 -13.20 3.08 -19.06
N MET A 215 -12.24 3.60 -19.82
CA MET A 215 -12.45 4.53 -20.93
C MET A 215 -12.19 3.81 -22.25
N VAL A 216 -13.13 3.93 -23.18
CA VAL A 216 -13.01 3.33 -24.52
C VAL A 216 -12.48 4.38 -25.49
N ALA A 217 -11.40 4.06 -26.21
CA ALA A 217 -10.85 4.94 -27.23
C ALA A 217 -11.75 4.97 -28.49
N ALA A 218 -11.93 6.16 -29.08
CA ALA A 218 -12.75 6.34 -30.27
C ALA A 218 -12.16 5.67 -31.52
N ARG A 219 -10.85 5.47 -31.55
CA ARG A 219 -10.13 4.81 -32.65
C ARG A 219 -8.93 4.03 -32.12
N VAL A 220 -8.82 2.78 -32.59
CA VAL A 220 -7.66 1.91 -32.36
C VAL A 220 -7.25 1.35 -33.73
N GLY A 221 -6.01 1.57 -34.11
CA GLY A 221 -5.42 1.02 -35.33
C GLY A 221 -4.83 -0.37 -35.12
N PRO A 222 -4.45 -1.07 -36.20
CA PRO A 222 -3.70 -2.31 -36.11
C PRO A 222 -2.45 -2.13 -35.24
N GLY A 223 -2.25 -3.01 -34.25
CA GLY A 223 -1.14 -2.92 -33.30
C GLY A 223 -1.32 -1.96 -32.11
N GLY A 224 -2.45 -1.26 -32.01
CA GLY A 224 -2.74 -0.31 -30.93
C GLY A 224 -3.15 -0.94 -29.60
N GLY A 225 -3.17 -2.27 -29.50
CA GLY A 225 -3.59 -2.97 -28.28
C GLY A 225 -5.11 -2.92 -28.06
N GLU A 226 -5.54 -2.94 -26.80
CA GLU A 226 -6.95 -2.82 -26.45
C GLU A 226 -7.49 -1.41 -26.73
N ALA A 227 -8.76 -1.36 -27.17
CA ALA A 227 -9.49 -0.10 -27.43
C ALA A 227 -9.85 0.66 -26.13
N ALA A 228 -9.33 0.27 -25.00
CA ALA A 228 -9.71 0.85 -23.72
C ALA A 228 -8.51 0.98 -22.78
N HIS A 229 -8.57 1.97 -21.91
CA HIS A 229 -7.64 2.17 -20.79
C HIS A 229 -8.40 2.56 -19.53
N ASP A 230 -7.79 2.33 -18.37
CA ASP A 230 -8.40 2.66 -17.09
C ASP A 230 -7.90 4.04 -16.63
N VAL A 231 -8.83 4.82 -16.04
CA VAL A 231 -8.56 6.10 -15.37
C VAL A 231 -9.16 6.07 -13.97
N ALA A 232 -8.67 6.91 -13.05
CA ALA A 232 -9.25 7.01 -11.72
C ALA A 232 -10.70 7.54 -11.79
N ASP A 233 -11.58 6.91 -11.01
CA ASP A 233 -12.97 7.34 -10.80
C ASP A 233 -13.04 8.15 -9.50
N GLY A 234 -13.32 9.44 -9.61
CA GLY A 234 -13.36 10.35 -8.46
C GLY A 234 -14.46 10.02 -7.44
N GLU A 235 -15.59 9.47 -7.88
CA GLU A 235 -16.68 9.07 -6.99
C GLU A 235 -16.28 7.86 -6.15
N VAL A 236 -15.64 6.87 -6.76
CA VAL A 236 -15.11 5.69 -6.05
C VAL A 236 -14.01 6.08 -5.07
N VAL A 237 -13.10 7.00 -5.46
CA VAL A 237 -12.06 7.52 -4.56
C VAL A 237 -12.69 8.22 -3.36
N ALA A 238 -13.64 9.14 -3.59
CA ALA A 238 -14.31 9.89 -2.53
C ALA A 238 -15.08 8.95 -1.58
N ALA A 239 -15.77 7.94 -2.12
CA ALA A 239 -16.48 6.94 -1.34
C ALA A 239 -15.52 6.09 -0.47
N ALA A 240 -14.36 5.69 -1.02
CA ALA A 240 -13.34 4.96 -0.28
C ALA A 240 -12.75 5.79 0.88
N VAL A 241 -12.46 7.07 0.62
CA VAL A 241 -11.97 8.01 1.64
C VAL A 241 -13.02 8.21 2.74
N ALA A 242 -14.29 8.39 2.38
CA ALA A 242 -15.37 8.53 3.36
C ALA A 242 -15.53 7.27 4.22
N ALA A 243 -15.54 6.08 3.60
CA ALA A 243 -15.67 4.80 4.30
C ALA A 243 -14.51 4.55 5.28
N ALA A 244 -13.27 4.87 4.89
CA ALA A 244 -12.09 4.72 5.74
C ALA A 244 -12.16 5.66 6.96
N ARG A 245 -12.55 6.93 6.74
CA ARG A 245 -12.69 7.92 7.83
C ARG A 245 -13.80 7.57 8.79
N GLU A 246 -14.97 7.17 8.30
CA GLU A 246 -16.11 6.78 9.12
C GLU A 246 -15.80 5.55 9.96
N ALA A 247 -15.22 4.51 9.37
CA ALA A 247 -14.84 3.30 10.08
C ALA A 247 -13.77 3.57 11.16
N GLY A 248 -12.75 4.38 10.87
CA GLY A 248 -11.72 4.78 11.82
C GLY A 248 -12.29 5.55 13.02
N GLY A 249 -13.23 6.47 12.78
CA GLY A 249 -13.91 7.20 13.85
C GLY A 249 -14.79 6.32 14.75
N ARG A 250 -15.35 5.23 14.23
CA ARG A 250 -16.17 4.27 15.02
C ARG A 250 -15.31 3.37 15.92
N VAL A 251 -14.15 2.91 15.42
CA VAL A 251 -13.21 2.11 16.23
C VAL A 251 -12.78 2.87 17.48
N ARG A 252 -12.55 4.17 17.38
CA ARG A 252 -12.19 5.05 18.50
C ARG A 252 -13.28 5.15 19.58
N ARG A 253 -14.56 5.19 19.20
CA ARG A 253 -15.68 5.33 20.15
C ARG A 253 -15.99 4.03 20.90
N GLY A 254 -15.63 2.87 20.35
CA GLY A 254 -15.80 1.57 20.99
C GLY A 254 -14.69 1.19 21.97
N ALA A 255 -13.57 1.92 21.98
CA ALA A 255 -12.38 1.60 22.77
C ALA A 255 -12.31 2.32 24.14
N LEU A 256 -13.33 3.09 24.54
CA LEU A 256 -13.36 3.69 25.86
C LEU A 256 -14.01 2.68 26.85
N PRO A 257 -13.26 2.08 27.79
CA PRO A 257 -13.86 1.39 28.91
C PRO A 257 -14.54 2.46 29.77
N ASN A 258 -15.82 2.22 30.13
CA ASN A 258 -16.50 2.98 31.14
C ASN A 258 -15.75 2.80 32.46
N GLY A 259 -14.88 3.73 32.77
CA GLY A 259 -14.29 3.86 34.09
C GLY A 259 -15.32 4.47 35.03
N GLU A 260 -16.18 3.67 35.59
CA GLU A 260 -16.86 4.04 36.85
C GLU A 260 -15.80 4.06 37.94
N GLY A 261 -15.21 5.23 38.14
CA GLY A 261 -14.43 5.52 39.33
C GLY A 261 -15.36 5.62 40.54
N THR A 262 -15.51 4.55 41.30
CA THR A 262 -15.97 4.64 42.68
C THR A 262 -14.89 5.33 43.50
N ASP A 263 -15.20 6.55 43.97
CA ASP A 263 -14.37 7.30 44.93
C ASP A 263 -14.37 6.56 46.30
N PRO A 264 -13.22 6.13 46.83
CA PRO A 264 -13.16 5.40 48.10
C PRO A 264 -13.30 6.30 49.32
N ARG A 265 -13.84 7.52 49.22
CA ARG A 265 -13.94 8.49 50.33
C ARG A 265 -15.28 8.65 50.99
N ASP A 266 -16.28 7.82 50.69
CA ASP A 266 -17.62 7.89 51.33
C ASP A 266 -17.89 6.72 52.31
N THR A 267 -16.96 6.44 53.21
CA THR A 267 -17.27 5.62 54.43
C THR A 267 -16.53 6.17 55.63
N VAL A 268 -17.03 7.27 56.19
CA VAL A 268 -16.89 7.57 57.63
C VAL A 268 -18.11 8.41 58.02
N GLY A 269 -18.96 7.84 58.84
CA GLY A 269 -20.14 8.46 59.47
C GLY A 269 -20.84 7.44 60.28
#